data_5fdfa30cd33a2cedad4137b4905f99c4
#
_entry.id   5fdfa30cd33a2cedad4137b4905f99c4
#
_cell.length_a   1.000
_cell.length_b   1.000
_cell.length_c   1.000
_cell.angle_alpha   90.00
_cell.angle_beta   90.00
_cell.angle_gamma   90.00
#
_symmetry.space_group_name_H-M   'P 1'
#
loop_
_entity.id
_entity.type
_entity.pdbx_description
1 polymer ?
#
loop_
_entity_poly.entity_id
_entity_poly.type
_entity_poly.pdbx_seq_one_letter_code
_entity_poly.pdbx_strand_id
1 'polypeptide(L)' 'MAEVTEELKQKVLDYLGTVPHAKNKEVAKAIGEEKQVVDKAISALSKEDRVEYIYLGASFVKLKGK' A
#
# COMPACT_ATOMS: atom_id res chain seq x y z
N MET A 1 2.37 19.40 4.22
CA MET A 1 1.37 18.39 4.58
C MET A 1 1.38 17.26 3.58
N ALA A 2 1.46 16.04 4.09
CA ALA A 2 1.48 14.87 3.23
C ALA A 2 0.07 14.60 2.70
N GLU A 3 -0.06 14.55 1.39
CA GLU A 3 -1.34 14.25 0.75
C GLU A 3 -1.21 12.99 -0.09
N VAL A 4 -2.31 12.26 -0.18
CA VAL A 4 -2.39 11.09 -1.05
C VAL A 4 -2.68 11.58 -2.46
N THR A 5 -1.76 11.31 -3.38
CA THR A 5 -1.91 11.67 -4.79
C THR A 5 -2.05 10.42 -5.63
N GLU A 6 -2.51 10.57 -6.88
CA GLU A 6 -2.57 9.44 -7.80
C GLU A 6 -1.18 8.86 -8.04
N GLU A 7 -0.18 9.71 -8.10
CA GLU A 7 1.20 9.28 -8.26
C GLU A 7 1.64 8.39 -7.11
N LEU A 8 1.30 8.80 -5.87
CA LEU A 8 1.65 8.01 -4.69
C LEU A 8 0.92 6.67 -4.70
N LYS A 9 -0.36 6.68 -5.03
CA LYS A 9 -1.15 5.45 -5.15
C LYS A 9 -0.52 4.51 -6.18
N GLN A 10 -0.09 5.06 -7.30
CA GLN A 10 0.53 4.25 -8.36
C GLN A 10 1.84 3.62 -7.89
N LYS A 11 2.65 4.35 -7.15
CA LYS A 11 3.88 3.83 -6.57
C LYS A 11 3.60 2.63 -5.67
N VAL A 12 2.57 2.75 -4.82
CA VAL A 12 2.17 1.66 -3.92
C VAL A 12 1.71 0.46 -4.73
N LEU A 13 0.87 0.68 -5.73
CA LEU A 13 0.36 -0.40 -6.57
C LEU A 13 1.47 -1.08 -7.33
N ASP A 14 2.40 -0.32 -7.89
CA ASP A 14 3.54 -0.87 -8.63
C ASP A 14 4.38 -1.77 -7.74
N TYR A 15 4.67 -1.32 -6.54
CA TYR A 15 5.43 -2.14 -5.61
C TYR A 15 4.68 -3.42 -5.23
N LEU A 16 3.40 -3.30 -4.90
CA LEU A 16 2.58 -4.46 -4.52
C LEU A 16 2.43 -5.44 -5.69
N GLY A 17 2.59 -4.98 -6.90
CA GLY A 17 2.59 -5.85 -8.06
C GLY A 17 3.82 -6.75 -8.15
N THR A 18 4.90 -6.40 -7.46
CA THR A 18 6.15 -7.16 -7.48
C THR A 18 6.28 -8.14 -6.32
N VAL A 19 5.39 -8.08 -5.35
CA VAL A 19 5.41 -8.94 -4.17
C VAL A 19 4.03 -9.53 -3.95
N PRO A 20 3.92 -10.70 -3.29
CA PRO A 20 2.60 -11.27 -3.01
C PRO A 20 1.84 -10.49 -1.94
N HIS A 21 2.54 -9.89 -1.01
CA HIS A 21 1.98 -9.03 0.03
C HIS A 21 3.12 -8.29 0.71
N ALA A 22 2.80 -7.24 1.45
CA ALA A 22 3.81 -6.49 2.18
C ALA A 22 3.16 -5.75 3.34
N LYS A 23 3.96 -5.40 4.33
CA LYS A 23 3.50 -4.54 5.41
C LYS A 23 3.55 -3.09 4.95
N ASN A 24 2.70 -2.24 5.53
CA ASN A 24 2.70 -0.82 5.22
C ASN A 24 4.11 -0.22 5.38
N LYS A 25 4.81 -0.63 6.42
CA LYS A 25 6.17 -0.18 6.69
C LYS A 25 7.12 -0.57 5.54
N GLU A 26 6.97 -1.77 5.02
CA GLU A 26 7.81 -2.24 3.93
C GLU A 26 7.54 -1.47 2.65
N VAL A 27 6.26 -1.19 2.38
CA VAL A 27 5.87 -0.39 1.22
C VAL A 27 6.47 0.99 1.32
N ALA A 28 6.33 1.63 2.48
CA ALA A 28 6.86 2.98 2.70
C ALA A 28 8.36 3.04 2.43
N LYS A 29 9.09 2.07 2.94
CA LYS A 29 10.52 2.00 2.76
C LYS A 29 10.89 1.76 1.29
N ALA A 30 10.16 0.88 0.64
CA ALA A 30 10.44 0.52 -0.75
C ALA A 30 10.24 1.68 -1.72
N ILE A 31 9.20 2.48 -1.49
CA ILE A 31 8.89 3.60 -2.39
C ILE A 31 9.47 4.93 -1.92
N GLY A 32 10.15 4.95 -0.75
CA GLY A 32 10.80 6.14 -0.25
C GLY A 32 9.85 7.20 0.29
N GLU A 33 8.70 6.79 0.82
CA GLU A 33 7.71 7.69 1.39
C GLU A 33 7.55 7.42 2.88
N GLU A 34 6.95 8.38 3.59
CA GLU A 34 6.69 8.20 5.02
C GLU A 34 5.58 7.19 5.25
N LYS A 35 5.69 6.43 6.33
CA LYS A 35 4.70 5.42 6.67
C LYS A 35 3.30 6.02 6.80
N GLN A 36 3.19 7.20 7.42
CA GLN A 36 1.90 7.88 7.59
C GLN A 36 1.24 8.17 6.24
N VAL A 37 2.02 8.61 5.27
CA VAL A 37 1.54 8.91 3.93
C VAL A 37 1.10 7.62 3.24
N VAL A 38 1.90 6.58 3.37
CA VAL A 38 1.60 5.27 2.78
C VAL A 38 0.34 4.67 3.41
N ASP A 39 0.18 4.79 4.72
CA ASP A 39 -1.02 4.30 5.40
C ASP A 39 -2.28 4.95 4.81
N LYS A 40 -2.23 6.25 4.57
CA LYS A 40 -3.35 6.97 3.96
C LYS A 40 -3.60 6.52 2.53
N ALA A 41 -2.53 6.33 1.77
CA ALA A 41 -2.64 5.87 0.38
C ALA A 41 -3.27 4.48 0.33
N ILE A 42 -2.80 3.58 1.18
CA ILE A 42 -3.32 2.21 1.22
C ILE A 42 -4.79 2.21 1.66
N SER A 43 -5.14 3.03 2.63
CA SER A 43 -6.53 3.17 3.06
C SER A 43 -7.42 3.63 1.90
N ALA A 44 -6.96 4.63 1.14
CA ALA A 44 -7.70 5.12 -0.02
C ALA A 44 -7.84 4.03 -1.09
N LEU A 45 -6.76 3.31 -1.36
CA LEU A 45 -6.78 2.22 -2.34
C LEU A 45 -7.71 1.08 -1.91
N SER A 46 -7.76 0.81 -0.60
CA SER A 46 -8.66 -0.20 -0.06
C SER A 46 -10.12 0.21 -0.28
N LYS A 47 -10.43 1.49 -0.11
CA LYS A 47 -11.78 2.00 -0.37
C LYS A 47 -12.14 1.92 -1.84
N GLU A 48 -11.15 1.99 -2.72
CA GLU A 48 -11.33 1.89 -4.16
C GLU A 48 -11.32 0.44 -4.65
N ASP A 49 -11.21 -0.52 -3.72
CA ASP A 49 -11.15 -1.94 -4.04
C ASP A 49 -9.94 -2.32 -4.88
N ARG A 50 -8.84 -1.59 -4.74
CA ARG A 50 -7.61 -1.88 -5.48
C ARG A 50 -6.64 -2.73 -4.70
N VAL A 51 -6.71 -2.67 -3.36
CA VAL A 51 -5.89 -3.48 -2.46
C VAL A 51 -6.77 -4.07 -1.38
N GLU A 52 -6.28 -5.11 -0.73
CA GLU A 52 -6.99 -5.70 0.39
C GLU A 52 -6.00 -6.00 1.51
N TYR A 53 -6.52 -6.03 2.73
CA TYR A 53 -5.74 -6.39 3.90
C TYR A 53 -5.85 -7.88 4.15
N ILE A 54 -4.74 -8.49 4.55
CA ILE A 54 -4.73 -9.91 4.94
C ILE A 54 -4.00 -10.03 6.27
N TYR A 55 -4.26 -11.10 6.97
CA TYR A 55 -3.65 -11.37 8.26
C TYR A 55 -2.96 -12.73 8.23
N LEU A 56 -1.64 -12.72 8.39
CA LEU A 56 -0.82 -13.93 8.39
C LEU A 56 0.11 -13.86 9.60
N GLY A 57 -0.47 -13.78 10.81
CA GLY A 57 0.29 -13.55 12.02
C GLY A 57 0.66 -12.09 12.24
N ALA A 58 0.45 -11.27 11.22
CA ALA A 58 0.61 -9.82 11.24
C ALA A 58 -0.23 -9.26 10.10
N SER A 59 -0.51 -7.97 10.16
CA SER A 59 -1.30 -7.32 9.11
C SER A 59 -0.44 -7.05 7.88
N PHE A 60 -0.93 -7.46 6.73
CA PHE A 60 -0.28 -7.21 5.43
C PHE A 60 -1.29 -6.60 4.48
N VAL A 61 -0.79 -6.04 3.40
CA VAL A 61 -1.61 -5.52 2.31
C VAL A 61 -1.14 -6.16 1.01
N LYS A 62 -2.07 -6.40 0.11
CA LYS A 62 -1.76 -6.99 -1.20
C LYS A 62 -2.70 -6.40 -2.24
N LEU A 63 -2.33 -6.56 -3.52
CA LEU A 63 -3.21 -6.16 -4.60
C LEU A 63 -4.45 -7.03 -4.60
N LYS A 64 -5.60 -6.41 -4.80
CA LYS A 64 -6.85 -7.14 -4.91
C LYS A 64 -6.88 -7.97 -6.20
N GLY A 65 -7.33 -9.21 -6.07
CA GLY A 65 -7.43 -10.09 -7.22
C GLY A 65 -6.13 -10.76 -7.65
N LYS A 66 -5.10 -10.62 -6.83
CA LYS A 66 -3.83 -11.20 -7.16
C LYS A 66 -3.50 -12.42 -6.30
#